data_fdceb233b4aa6c8c939a21d43cd10514
#
_entry.id   fdceb233b4aa6c8c939a21d43cd10514
#
_cell.length_a   1.000
_cell.length_b   1.000
_cell.length_c   1.000
_cell.angle_alpha   90.00
_cell.angle_beta   90.00
_cell.angle_gamma   90.00
#
_symmetry.space_group_name_H-M   'P 1'
#
loop_
_entity.id
_entity.type
_entity.pdbx_description
1 polymer ?
#
loop_
_entity_poly.entity_id
_entity_poly.type
_entity_poly.pdbx_seq_one_letter_code
_entity_poly.pdbx_strand_id
1 'polypeptide(L)'
;MSATPIPRTLALMIYGDLDISILDELPPGRQKIRTDVVDSRYHKRLYEFVKKQIAAGQQAYIVCPLVEAGESDLLPAEEYAEQLANGAFKGINLGVLHGKMNSKSKERVMAGFVSGHIKILVATTVVEVGVDVPNASVMIIENAERFGLSQLHQLRGRVGRGKAQSYCVLVSDSKSETARERLQIMKKYSDGFKIADEDLKQRGPGDFFGNRQHGLPELKIADMLSNTEMLALCRECADNIFCLLYTSPSPRDYAAS
;
A
#
# COMPACT_ATOMS: atom_id res chain seq x y z
N MET A 1 -11.90 -3.42 -10.04
CA MET A 1 -10.66 -2.61 -9.98
C MET A 1 -10.06 -2.75 -8.60
N SER A 2 -8.76 -3.01 -8.48
CA SER A 2 -8.05 -3.05 -7.19
C SER A 2 -7.08 -1.89 -7.11
N ALA A 3 -7.06 -1.20 -5.97
CA ALA A 3 -6.07 -0.14 -5.69
C ALA A 3 -4.75 -0.72 -5.15
N THR A 4 -4.75 -1.98 -4.72
CA THR A 4 -3.55 -2.73 -4.35
C THR A 4 -2.95 -3.35 -5.59
N PRO A 5 -1.66 -3.16 -5.87
CA PRO A 5 -1.01 -3.91 -6.92
C PRO A 5 -1.06 -5.40 -6.57
N ILE A 6 -1.55 -6.18 -7.51
CA ILE A 6 -1.55 -7.65 -7.42
C ILE A 6 -0.38 -8.12 -8.29
N PRO A 7 0.49 -9.03 -7.81
CA PRO A 7 1.53 -9.61 -8.64
C PRO A 7 0.95 -10.12 -9.96
N ARG A 8 1.62 -9.82 -11.07
CA ARG A 8 1.11 -10.22 -12.41
C ARG A 8 0.88 -11.72 -12.50
N THR A 9 1.78 -12.50 -11.94
CA THR A 9 1.64 -13.96 -11.84
C THR A 9 0.37 -14.40 -11.12
N LEU A 10 0.11 -13.79 -9.97
CA LEU A 10 -1.06 -14.12 -9.16
C LEU A 10 -2.36 -13.69 -9.87
N ALA A 11 -2.36 -12.55 -10.56
CA ALA A 11 -3.49 -12.09 -11.34
C ALA A 11 -3.82 -13.07 -12.49
N LEU A 12 -2.82 -13.58 -13.20
CA LEU A 12 -3.00 -14.59 -14.25
C LEU A 12 -3.53 -15.92 -13.71
N MET A 13 -3.09 -16.32 -12.51
CA MET A 13 -3.56 -17.57 -11.89
C MET A 13 -5.00 -17.49 -11.37
N ILE A 14 -5.38 -16.35 -10.74
CA ILE A 14 -6.70 -16.21 -10.10
C ILE A 14 -7.77 -15.79 -11.11
N TYR A 15 -7.40 -14.94 -12.06
CA TYR A 15 -8.34 -14.30 -13.00
C TYR A 15 -8.08 -14.73 -14.45
N GLY A 16 -7.68 -16.00 -14.65
CA GLY A 16 -7.29 -16.53 -15.96
C GLY A 16 -8.33 -16.35 -17.06
N ASP A 17 -9.60 -16.31 -16.72
CA ASP A 17 -10.77 -16.12 -17.58
C ASP A 17 -11.21 -14.65 -17.74
N LEU A 18 -10.49 -13.71 -17.11
CA LEU A 18 -10.81 -12.29 -17.21
C LEU A 18 -9.74 -11.53 -17.99
N ASP A 19 -10.16 -10.49 -18.72
CA ASP A 19 -9.25 -9.56 -19.35
C ASP A 19 -8.56 -8.69 -18.30
N ILE A 20 -7.23 -8.62 -18.38
CA ILE A 20 -6.39 -7.87 -17.46
C ILE A 20 -5.87 -6.62 -18.16
N SER A 21 -6.32 -5.44 -17.70
CA SER A 21 -5.74 -4.16 -18.08
C SER A 21 -4.78 -3.67 -17.00
N ILE A 22 -3.53 -3.42 -17.39
CA ILE A 22 -2.46 -3.01 -16.48
C ILE A 22 -2.20 -1.52 -16.65
N LEU A 23 -2.26 -0.78 -15.52
CA LEU A 23 -1.86 0.62 -15.43
C LEU A 23 -0.44 0.66 -14.88
N ASP A 24 0.55 0.77 -15.73
CA ASP A 24 1.99 0.77 -15.40
C ASP A 24 2.65 2.14 -15.53
N GLU A 25 1.94 3.13 -16.04
CA GLU A 25 2.42 4.50 -16.16
C GLU A 25 1.88 5.42 -15.05
N LEU A 26 2.75 6.32 -14.59
CA LEU A 26 2.32 7.38 -13.67
C LEU A 26 1.69 8.53 -14.46
N PRO A 27 0.68 9.22 -13.91
CA PRO A 27 0.14 10.43 -14.51
C PRO A 27 1.25 11.46 -14.79
N PRO A 28 1.17 12.20 -15.90
CA PRO A 28 2.18 13.19 -16.27
C PRO A 28 2.34 14.24 -15.16
N GLY A 29 3.60 14.61 -14.89
CA GLY A 29 3.95 15.61 -13.88
C GLY A 29 4.06 15.09 -12.44
N ARG A 30 3.78 13.82 -12.17
CA ARG A 30 3.94 13.25 -10.84
C ARG A 30 5.41 13.00 -10.51
N GLN A 31 5.89 13.63 -9.43
CA GLN A 31 7.27 13.45 -8.95
C GLN A 31 7.42 12.16 -8.15
N LYS A 32 8.61 11.55 -8.21
CA LYS A 32 8.95 10.39 -7.37
C LYS A 32 8.95 10.81 -5.90
N ILE A 33 8.26 10.03 -5.07
CA ILE A 33 8.22 10.24 -3.63
C ILE A 33 9.53 9.72 -3.04
N ARG A 34 10.25 10.60 -2.33
CA ARG A 34 11.45 10.20 -1.60
C ARG A 34 11.07 9.43 -0.35
N THR A 35 11.48 8.16 -0.29
CA THR A 35 11.18 7.29 0.84
C THR A 35 12.44 7.04 1.65
N ASP A 36 12.38 7.29 2.97
CA ASP A 36 13.47 7.04 3.91
C ASP A 36 12.97 6.23 5.10
N VAL A 37 13.89 5.42 5.68
CA VAL A 37 13.63 4.62 6.89
C VAL A 37 14.53 5.17 8.00
N VAL A 38 13.93 5.49 9.14
CA VAL A 38 14.62 6.06 10.30
C VAL A 38 14.17 5.39 11.59
N ASP A 39 14.91 5.56 12.65
CA ASP A 39 14.49 5.16 14.02
C ASP A 39 13.92 6.34 14.81
N SER A 40 13.32 6.07 15.99
CA SER A 40 12.69 7.07 16.86
C SER A 40 13.63 8.18 17.31
N ARG A 41 14.94 7.96 17.35
CA ARG A 41 15.95 8.99 17.73
C ARG A 41 15.94 10.17 16.76
N TYR A 42 15.44 9.97 15.55
CA TYR A 42 15.34 11.01 14.54
C TYR A 42 14.06 11.87 14.65
N HIS A 43 13.12 11.58 15.55
CA HIS A 43 11.86 12.32 15.68
C HIS A 43 12.08 13.85 15.78
N LYS A 44 13.02 14.32 16.61
CA LYS A 44 13.30 15.75 16.75
C LYS A 44 13.64 16.41 15.41
N ARG A 45 14.52 15.77 14.63
CA ARG A 45 14.94 16.28 13.33
C ARG A 45 13.82 16.17 12.30
N LEU A 46 13.03 15.10 12.38
CA LEU A 46 11.88 14.85 11.50
C LEU A 46 10.79 15.92 11.74
N TYR A 47 10.47 16.23 12.98
CA TYR A 47 9.48 17.27 13.31
C TYR A 47 9.93 18.66 12.88
N GLU A 48 11.21 19.01 13.02
CA GLU A 48 11.75 20.25 12.48
C GLU A 48 11.65 20.31 10.96
N PHE A 49 11.87 19.20 10.29
CA PHE A 49 11.66 19.10 8.84
C PHE A 49 10.17 19.32 8.47
N VAL A 50 9.24 18.71 9.20
CA VAL A 50 7.78 18.90 8.97
C VAL A 50 7.41 20.36 9.17
N LYS A 51 7.90 21.04 10.22
CA LYS A 51 7.65 22.47 10.45
C LYS A 51 8.10 23.34 9.26
N LYS A 52 9.27 23.03 8.69
CA LYS A 52 9.77 23.73 7.48
C LYS A 52 8.84 23.54 6.30
N GLN A 53 8.32 22.32 6.08
CA GLN A 53 7.37 22.04 5.00
C GLN A 53 6.03 22.76 5.23
N ILE A 54 5.55 22.81 6.47
CA ILE A 54 4.33 23.54 6.82
C ILE A 54 4.50 25.05 6.61
N ALA A 55 5.65 25.60 6.99
CA ALA A 55 5.98 27.02 6.73
C ALA A 55 6.04 27.34 5.24
N ALA A 56 6.39 26.37 4.39
CA ALA A 56 6.34 26.46 2.93
C ALA A 56 4.93 26.26 2.34
N GLY A 57 3.88 26.17 3.17
CA GLY A 57 2.48 26.01 2.73
C GLY A 57 2.06 24.57 2.52
N GLN A 58 2.90 23.59 2.82
CA GLN A 58 2.60 22.17 2.67
C GLN A 58 1.87 21.61 3.89
N GLN A 59 1.33 20.39 3.74
CA GLN A 59 0.64 19.67 4.80
C GLN A 59 1.29 18.29 5.01
N ALA A 60 1.08 17.70 6.18
CA ALA A 60 1.66 16.43 6.55
C ALA A 60 0.62 15.44 7.08
N TYR A 61 0.82 14.17 6.75
CA TYR A 61 0.18 13.04 7.41
C TYR A 61 1.14 12.41 8.42
N ILE A 62 0.63 12.03 9.58
CA ILE A 62 1.30 11.17 10.55
C ILE A 62 0.38 9.97 10.79
N VAL A 63 0.80 8.80 10.34
CA VAL A 63 0.01 7.58 10.45
C VAL A 63 0.56 6.71 11.56
N CYS A 64 -0.33 6.34 12.50
CA CYS A 64 -0.01 5.44 13.59
C CYS A 64 -0.69 4.08 13.35
N PRO A 65 -0.11 2.96 13.80
CA PRO A 65 -0.80 1.68 13.77
C PRO A 65 -2.06 1.72 14.62
N LEU A 66 -3.02 0.87 14.27
CA LEU A 66 -4.21 0.66 15.10
C LEU A 66 -3.78 -0.05 16.38
N VAL A 67 -4.11 0.55 17.53
CA VAL A 67 -3.87 -0.07 18.84
C VAL A 67 -5.09 -0.90 19.22
N GLU A 68 -4.90 -2.20 19.40
CA GLU A 68 -5.91 -3.08 19.97
C GLU A 68 -5.89 -3.01 21.51
N ALA A 69 -7.04 -3.24 22.15
CA ALA A 69 -7.13 -3.21 23.60
C ALA A 69 -6.25 -4.30 24.22
N GLY A 70 -5.18 -3.89 24.94
CA GLY A 70 -4.22 -4.80 25.58
C GLY A 70 -2.77 -4.65 25.08
N GLU A 71 -2.51 -3.89 24.04
CA GLU A 71 -1.16 -3.53 23.61
C GLU A 71 -0.65 -2.31 24.42
N SER A 72 0.16 -2.58 25.44
CA SER A 72 0.64 -1.56 26.39
C SER A 72 1.71 -0.59 25.85
N ASP A 73 2.31 -0.92 24.71
CA ASP A 73 3.52 -0.20 24.24
C ASP A 73 3.22 0.91 23.19
N LEU A 74 1.96 1.06 22.77
CA LEU A 74 1.56 2.04 21.78
C LEU A 74 0.54 3.02 22.32
N LEU A 75 0.77 4.29 22.05
CA LEU A 75 -0.18 5.35 22.37
C LEU A 75 -1.33 5.36 21.35
N PRO A 76 -2.60 5.50 21.81
CA PRO A 76 -3.70 5.79 20.92
C PRO A 76 -3.43 7.05 20.08
N ALA A 77 -3.95 7.08 18.86
CA ALA A 77 -3.70 8.21 17.94
C ALA A 77 -4.12 9.58 18.52
N GLU A 78 -5.14 9.59 19.38
CA GLU A 78 -5.61 10.81 20.09
C GLU A 78 -4.56 11.31 21.08
N GLU A 79 -4.08 10.42 21.95
CA GLU A 79 -3.05 10.78 22.96
C GLU A 79 -1.74 11.19 22.28
N TYR A 80 -1.36 10.50 21.21
CA TYR A 80 -0.18 10.85 20.43
C TYR A 80 -0.32 12.24 19.80
N ALA A 81 -1.49 12.54 19.24
CA ALA A 81 -1.78 13.84 18.65
C ALA A 81 -1.75 14.96 19.71
N GLU A 82 -2.27 14.72 20.93
CA GLU A 82 -2.18 15.67 22.04
C GLU A 82 -0.74 15.93 22.47
N GLN A 83 0.09 14.90 22.58
CA GLN A 83 1.50 15.04 22.87
C GLN A 83 2.22 15.87 21.81
N LEU A 84 1.92 15.64 20.53
CA LEU A 84 2.48 16.41 19.43
C LEU A 84 2.01 17.87 19.44
N ALA A 85 0.73 18.12 19.71
CA ALA A 85 0.16 19.47 19.77
C ALA A 85 0.71 20.32 20.93
N ASN A 86 0.89 19.69 22.10
CA ASN A 86 1.42 20.33 23.27
C ASN A 86 2.96 20.47 23.26
N GLY A 87 3.62 19.62 22.46
CA GLY A 87 5.07 19.52 22.36
C GLY A 87 5.62 20.06 21.06
N ALA A 88 5.96 19.14 20.16
CA ALA A 88 6.72 19.43 18.95
C ALA A 88 6.02 20.39 17.99
N PHE A 89 4.69 20.36 17.88
CA PHE A 89 3.91 21.15 16.93
C PHE A 89 3.01 22.20 17.61
N LYS A 90 3.45 22.73 18.75
CA LYS A 90 2.71 23.80 19.46
C LYS A 90 2.45 24.99 18.53
N GLY A 91 1.17 25.38 18.44
CA GLY A 91 0.73 26.48 17.58
C GLY A 91 0.42 26.09 16.13
N ILE A 92 0.54 24.82 15.78
CA ILE A 92 0.15 24.30 14.46
C ILE A 92 -1.18 23.54 14.61
N ASN A 93 -2.13 23.78 13.71
CA ASN A 93 -3.42 23.09 13.74
C ASN A 93 -3.28 21.63 13.35
N LEU A 94 -3.52 20.74 14.30
CA LEU A 94 -3.59 19.30 14.12
C LEU A 94 -5.04 18.84 14.04
N GLY A 95 -5.28 17.80 13.23
CA GLY A 95 -6.52 17.05 13.23
C GLY A 95 -6.24 15.57 13.52
N VAL A 96 -7.21 14.87 14.09
CA VAL A 96 -7.12 13.44 14.37
C VAL A 96 -8.20 12.72 13.59
N LEU A 97 -7.83 11.59 12.96
CA LEU A 97 -8.75 10.76 12.18
C LEU A 97 -8.54 9.27 12.52
N HIS A 98 -9.56 8.63 13.09
CA HIS A 98 -9.49 7.22 13.45
C HIS A 98 -10.81 6.49 13.22
N GLY A 99 -10.78 5.15 13.24
CA GLY A 99 -11.92 4.30 12.89
C GLY A 99 -13.16 4.51 13.75
N LYS A 100 -12.98 4.77 15.04
CA LYS A 100 -14.08 4.92 16.02
C LYS A 100 -14.87 6.23 15.88
N MET A 101 -14.39 7.21 15.12
CA MET A 101 -15.11 8.48 14.89
C MET A 101 -16.37 8.24 14.05
N ASN A 102 -17.44 9.02 14.34
CA ASN A 102 -18.63 9.05 13.49
C ASN A 102 -18.36 9.75 12.14
N SER A 103 -19.15 9.45 11.12
CA SER A 103 -18.97 9.94 9.76
C SER A 103 -18.92 11.48 9.67
N LYS A 104 -19.79 12.18 10.41
CA LYS A 104 -19.81 13.65 10.41
C LYS A 104 -18.52 14.28 10.95
N SER A 105 -17.94 13.68 12.00
CA SER A 105 -16.66 14.14 12.56
C SER A 105 -15.51 13.87 11.60
N LYS A 106 -15.49 12.70 10.95
CA LYS A 106 -14.50 12.35 9.92
C LYS A 106 -14.56 13.36 8.76
N GLU A 107 -15.74 13.63 8.24
CA GLU A 107 -15.97 14.60 7.17
C GLU A 107 -15.49 16.01 7.55
N ARG A 108 -15.80 16.47 8.77
CA ARG A 108 -15.36 17.79 9.26
C ARG A 108 -13.83 17.89 9.33
N VAL A 109 -13.16 16.88 9.89
CA VAL A 109 -11.69 16.86 9.98
C VAL A 109 -11.08 16.83 8.58
N MET A 110 -11.62 15.99 7.70
CA MET A 110 -11.14 15.92 6.31
C MET A 110 -11.36 17.22 5.54
N ALA A 111 -12.52 17.86 5.68
CA ALA A 111 -12.80 19.17 5.08
C ALA A 111 -11.80 20.24 5.59
N GLY A 112 -11.49 20.24 6.90
CA GLY A 112 -10.49 21.12 7.48
C GLY A 112 -9.08 20.86 6.97
N PHE A 113 -8.73 19.60 6.66
CA PHE A 113 -7.45 19.25 6.08
C PHE A 113 -7.39 19.60 4.58
N VAL A 114 -8.41 19.32 3.80
CA VAL A 114 -8.47 19.69 2.38
C VAL A 114 -8.42 21.22 2.19
N SER A 115 -9.12 21.99 3.04
CA SER A 115 -9.07 23.46 3.00
C SER A 115 -7.74 24.05 3.47
N GLY A 116 -6.83 23.24 4.02
CA GLY A 116 -5.55 23.68 4.54
C GLY A 116 -5.64 24.38 5.91
N HIS A 117 -6.79 24.37 6.58
CA HIS A 117 -6.93 24.84 7.96
C HIS A 117 -6.18 23.92 8.92
N ILE A 118 -6.33 22.62 8.78
CA ILE A 118 -5.52 21.61 9.46
C ILE A 118 -4.24 21.40 8.66
N LYS A 119 -3.09 21.53 9.32
CA LYS A 119 -1.77 21.41 8.70
C LYS A 119 -1.17 20.01 8.85
N ILE A 120 -1.48 19.35 9.95
CA ILE A 120 -1.03 17.98 10.24
C ILE A 120 -2.24 17.12 10.53
N LEU A 121 -2.38 16.00 9.82
CA LEU A 121 -3.41 15.01 10.09
C LEU A 121 -2.78 13.77 10.72
N VAL A 122 -3.05 13.54 12.00
CA VAL A 122 -2.70 12.31 12.71
C VAL A 122 -3.80 11.31 12.49
N ALA A 123 -3.47 10.14 11.96
CA ALA A 123 -4.49 9.17 11.60
C ALA A 123 -4.04 7.72 11.87
N THR A 124 -5.02 6.85 12.08
CA THR A 124 -4.83 5.41 11.96
C THR A 124 -4.98 4.97 10.49
N THR A 125 -4.96 3.68 10.19
CA THR A 125 -5.08 3.11 8.84
C THR A 125 -6.28 3.59 8.01
N VAL A 126 -7.24 4.28 8.61
CA VAL A 126 -8.47 4.81 7.97
C VAL A 126 -8.21 5.89 6.90
N VAL A 127 -6.97 6.35 6.71
CA VAL A 127 -6.59 7.29 5.61
C VAL A 127 -6.80 6.68 4.21
N GLU A 128 -7.32 5.49 4.11
CA GLU A 128 -7.71 4.83 2.85
C GLU A 128 -8.86 5.54 2.11
N VAL A 129 -9.53 6.50 2.73
CA VAL A 129 -10.60 7.29 2.09
C VAL A 129 -10.01 8.19 1.01
N GLY A 130 -10.46 7.98 -0.22
CA GLY A 130 -9.94 8.50 -1.49
C GLY A 130 -9.97 10.01 -1.72
N VAL A 131 -9.68 10.83 -0.70
CA VAL A 131 -9.62 12.29 -0.83
C VAL A 131 -8.25 12.71 -1.34
N ASP A 132 -8.26 13.52 -2.39
CA ASP A 132 -7.04 14.10 -2.97
C ASP A 132 -6.67 15.40 -2.24
N VAL A 133 -5.45 15.46 -1.69
CA VAL A 133 -4.91 16.65 -1.01
C VAL A 133 -3.57 17.02 -1.65
N PRO A 134 -3.56 17.85 -2.70
CA PRO A 134 -2.34 18.16 -3.46
C PRO A 134 -1.23 18.80 -2.63
N ASN A 135 -1.58 19.53 -1.56
CA ASN A 135 -0.62 20.18 -0.67
C ASN A 135 -0.01 19.24 0.38
N ALA A 136 -0.51 18.00 0.50
CA ALA A 136 0.07 17.02 1.40
C ALA A 136 1.35 16.43 0.77
N SER A 137 2.50 16.91 1.22
CA SER A 137 3.81 16.53 0.69
C SER A 137 4.62 15.64 1.62
N VAL A 138 4.23 15.50 2.89
CA VAL A 138 4.94 14.68 3.87
C VAL A 138 4.02 13.60 4.43
N MET A 139 4.51 12.36 4.39
CA MET A 139 3.92 11.19 5.05
C MET A 139 4.90 10.64 6.05
N ILE A 140 4.51 10.56 7.31
CA ILE A 140 5.25 9.87 8.37
C ILE A 140 4.43 8.65 8.77
N ILE A 141 5.06 7.50 8.85
CA ILE A 141 4.41 6.27 9.29
C ILE A 141 5.16 5.77 10.52
N GLU A 142 4.52 5.85 11.67
CA GLU A 142 5.06 5.41 12.95
C GLU A 142 4.91 3.88 13.08
N ASN A 143 5.91 3.24 13.71
CA ASN A 143 5.95 1.79 13.86
C ASN A 143 5.69 1.06 12.53
N ALA A 144 6.41 1.49 11.49
CA ALA A 144 6.17 1.08 10.11
C ALA A 144 6.29 -0.44 9.90
N GLU A 145 7.01 -1.16 10.78
CA GLU A 145 7.12 -2.62 10.78
C GLU A 145 5.79 -3.35 11.03
N ARG A 146 4.80 -2.66 11.58
CA ARG A 146 3.46 -3.24 11.84
C ARG A 146 2.56 -3.23 10.61
N PHE A 147 2.96 -2.53 9.57
CA PHE A 147 2.20 -2.43 8.33
C PHE A 147 2.71 -3.43 7.28
N GLY A 148 1.80 -3.98 6.51
CA GLY A 148 2.14 -4.77 5.33
C GLY A 148 2.69 -3.89 4.19
N LEU A 149 3.47 -4.48 3.27
CA LEU A 149 4.04 -3.75 2.13
C LEU A 149 2.97 -3.07 1.27
N SER A 150 1.85 -3.75 1.04
CA SER A 150 0.72 -3.20 0.29
C SER A 150 0.11 -1.98 0.97
N GLN A 151 -0.05 -2.01 2.30
CA GLN A 151 -0.55 -0.87 3.08
C GLN A 151 0.43 0.31 3.05
N LEU A 152 1.72 0.06 3.25
CA LEU A 152 2.76 1.08 3.15
C LEU A 152 2.78 1.73 1.76
N HIS A 153 2.61 0.94 0.71
CA HIS A 153 2.54 1.45 -0.66
C HIS A 153 1.31 2.34 -0.87
N GLN A 154 0.14 1.95 -0.39
CA GLN A 154 -1.08 2.76 -0.45
C GLN A 154 -0.95 4.07 0.32
N LEU A 155 -0.42 4.01 1.55
CA LEU A 155 -0.17 5.20 2.38
C LEU A 155 0.81 6.15 1.68
N ARG A 156 1.94 5.63 1.17
CA ARG A 156 2.88 6.42 0.39
C ARG A 156 2.21 7.10 -0.82
N GLY A 157 1.29 6.42 -1.47
CA GLY A 157 0.53 6.95 -2.62
C GLY A 157 -0.43 8.10 -2.28
N ARG A 158 -0.67 8.41 -1.00
CA ARG A 158 -1.50 9.53 -0.56
C ARG A 158 -0.80 10.88 -0.66
N VAL A 159 0.51 10.91 -0.75
CA VAL A 159 1.31 12.11 -1.02
C VAL A 159 1.84 12.08 -2.46
N GLY A 160 2.45 13.17 -2.91
CA GLY A 160 3.01 13.26 -4.25
C GLY A 160 1.99 13.55 -5.35
N ARG A 161 0.87 14.20 -5.00
CA ARG A 161 -0.19 14.58 -5.95
C ARG A 161 -0.10 16.06 -6.35
N GLY A 162 0.73 16.84 -5.67
CA GLY A 162 1.02 18.23 -6.00
C GLY A 162 2.33 18.39 -6.77
N LYS A 163 2.71 19.67 -7.00
CA LYS A 163 3.95 20.03 -7.71
C LYS A 163 5.19 19.96 -6.79
N ALA A 164 5.00 19.99 -5.47
CA ALA A 164 6.09 19.98 -4.50
C ALA A 164 6.70 18.57 -4.37
N GLN A 165 8.03 18.51 -4.11
CA GLN A 165 8.69 17.26 -3.78
C GLN A 165 8.05 16.64 -2.54
N SER A 166 7.70 15.38 -2.63
CA SER A 166 7.03 14.66 -1.53
C SER A 166 7.94 13.63 -0.89
N TYR A 167 7.71 13.43 0.39
CA TYR A 167 8.52 12.60 1.27
C TYR A 167 7.65 11.59 2.02
N CYS A 168 8.13 10.36 2.10
CA CYS A 168 7.54 9.31 2.93
C CYS A 168 8.60 8.80 3.90
N VAL A 169 8.40 8.99 5.19
CA VAL A 169 9.35 8.60 6.22
C VAL A 169 8.74 7.47 7.03
N LEU A 170 9.40 6.32 7.02
CA LEU A 170 9.03 5.13 7.75
C LEU A 170 9.84 5.09 9.06
N VAL A 171 9.16 5.21 10.19
CA VAL A 171 9.79 5.18 11.51
C VAL A 171 9.66 3.78 12.08
N SER A 172 10.78 3.18 12.47
CA SER A 172 10.79 1.83 13.05
C SER A 172 11.99 1.63 13.98
N ASP A 173 11.72 1.13 15.17
CA ASP A 173 12.73 0.71 16.14
C ASP A 173 12.93 -0.81 16.16
N SER A 174 12.28 -1.53 15.25
CA SER A 174 12.36 -2.98 15.18
C SER A 174 13.78 -3.46 14.88
N LYS A 175 14.23 -4.42 15.68
CA LYS A 175 15.51 -5.12 15.48
C LYS A 175 15.36 -6.36 14.60
N SER A 176 14.14 -6.75 14.25
CA SER A 176 13.85 -7.90 13.39
C SER A 176 14.44 -7.69 12.00
N GLU A 177 15.19 -8.66 11.51
CA GLU A 177 15.78 -8.64 10.16
C GLU A 177 14.69 -8.60 9.09
N THR A 178 13.65 -9.42 9.22
CA THR A 178 12.52 -9.47 8.29
C THR A 178 11.76 -8.14 8.21
N ALA A 179 11.61 -7.44 9.34
CA ALA A 179 11.00 -6.10 9.36
C ALA A 179 11.89 -5.09 8.62
N ARG A 180 13.21 -5.13 8.85
CA ARG A 180 14.17 -4.23 8.19
C ARG A 180 14.20 -4.47 6.68
N GLU A 181 14.27 -5.72 6.24
CA GLU A 181 14.25 -6.08 4.81
C GLU A 181 12.98 -5.53 4.14
N ARG A 182 11.79 -5.71 4.76
CA ARG A 182 10.53 -5.20 4.27
C ARG A 182 10.54 -3.68 4.10
N LEU A 183 11.02 -2.95 5.08
CA LEU A 183 11.14 -1.50 4.99
C LEU A 183 12.16 -1.04 3.94
N GLN A 184 13.25 -1.80 3.75
CA GLN A 184 14.21 -1.52 2.68
C GLN A 184 13.62 -1.75 1.28
N ILE A 185 12.72 -2.71 1.10
CA ILE A 185 11.97 -2.90 -0.15
C ILE A 185 11.18 -1.62 -0.48
N MET A 186 10.48 -1.04 0.50
CA MET A 186 9.75 0.22 0.34
C MET A 186 10.66 1.40 -0.03
N LYS A 187 11.88 1.44 0.50
CA LYS A 187 12.88 2.46 0.15
C LYS A 187 13.44 2.26 -1.25
N LYS A 188 13.70 1.02 -1.64
CA LYS A 188 14.33 0.66 -2.92
C LYS A 188 13.38 0.80 -4.10
N TYR A 189 12.13 0.38 -3.94
CA TYR A 189 11.16 0.32 -5.03
C TYR A 189 10.06 1.38 -4.91
N SER A 190 9.82 2.12 -5.98
CA SER A 190 8.67 3.01 -6.13
C SER A 190 7.50 2.35 -6.85
N ASP A 191 7.80 1.34 -7.68
CA ASP A 191 6.84 0.59 -8.47
C ASP A 191 6.05 -0.39 -7.60
N GLY A 192 4.72 -0.28 -7.67
CA GLY A 192 3.82 -1.11 -6.86
C GLY A 192 3.83 -2.58 -7.25
N PHE A 193 4.04 -2.92 -8.52
CA PHE A 193 4.12 -4.31 -8.96
C PHE A 193 5.36 -4.99 -8.39
N LYS A 194 6.51 -4.31 -8.43
CA LYS A 194 7.75 -4.83 -7.82
C LYS A 194 7.61 -5.02 -6.31
N ILE A 195 6.92 -4.11 -5.62
CA ILE A 195 6.65 -4.25 -4.19
C ILE A 195 5.74 -5.45 -3.92
N ALA A 196 4.72 -5.64 -4.76
CA ALA A 196 3.81 -6.79 -4.64
C ALA A 196 4.50 -8.13 -4.91
N ASP A 197 5.42 -8.18 -5.89
CA ASP A 197 6.23 -9.37 -6.17
C ASP A 197 7.16 -9.71 -4.99
N GLU A 198 7.79 -8.69 -4.38
CA GLU A 198 8.63 -8.90 -3.19
C GLU A 198 7.79 -9.30 -1.95
N ASP A 199 6.57 -8.75 -1.78
CA ASP A 199 5.64 -9.16 -0.71
C ASP A 199 5.25 -10.64 -0.88
N LEU A 200 4.96 -11.06 -2.11
CA LEU A 200 4.64 -12.45 -2.44
C LEU A 200 5.80 -13.40 -2.15
N LYS A 201 7.03 -13.02 -2.51
CA LYS A 201 8.24 -13.82 -2.22
C LYS A 201 8.45 -13.99 -0.72
N GLN A 202 8.23 -12.93 0.09
CA GLN A 202 8.42 -12.99 1.53
C GLN A 202 7.36 -13.82 2.26
N ARG A 203 6.10 -13.74 1.84
CA ARG A 203 4.98 -14.48 2.46
C ARG A 203 4.89 -15.92 1.99
N GLY A 204 5.39 -16.18 0.78
CA GLY A 204 5.18 -17.45 0.11
C GLY A 204 3.77 -17.59 -0.49
N PRO A 205 3.59 -18.57 -1.41
CA PRO A 205 2.31 -18.77 -2.10
C PRO A 205 1.19 -19.29 -1.18
N GLY A 206 1.53 -19.95 -0.08
CA GLY A 206 0.56 -20.59 0.82
C GLY A 206 -0.39 -19.62 1.53
N ASP A 207 0.07 -18.44 1.92
CA ASP A 207 -0.73 -17.44 2.61
C ASP A 207 -1.77 -16.74 1.73
N PHE A 208 -1.55 -16.72 0.40
CA PHE A 208 -2.48 -16.07 -0.55
C PHE A 208 -3.72 -16.92 -0.85
N PHE A 209 -3.59 -18.23 -0.77
CA PHE A 209 -4.70 -19.14 -1.07
C PHE A 209 -5.55 -19.50 0.15
N GLY A 210 -5.20 -18.96 1.33
CA GLY A 210 -5.92 -19.19 2.59
C GLY A 210 -5.91 -20.66 3.00
N ASN A 211 -6.40 -20.96 4.19
CA ASN A 211 -6.61 -22.32 4.74
C ASN A 211 -7.69 -23.13 4.00
N ARG A 212 -7.87 -22.96 2.69
CA ARG A 212 -8.68 -23.88 1.92
C ARG A 212 -7.89 -25.15 1.72
N GLN A 213 -8.42 -26.27 2.19
CA GLN A 213 -7.90 -27.64 2.15
C GLN A 213 -7.55 -28.20 0.75
N HIS A 214 -7.61 -27.36 -0.28
CA HIS A 214 -7.19 -27.67 -1.65
C HIS A 214 -6.08 -26.70 -2.01
N GLY A 215 -4.84 -27.03 -1.56
CA GLY A 215 -3.62 -26.33 -1.97
C GLY A 215 -3.48 -26.34 -3.50
N LEU A 216 -2.70 -25.40 -4.02
CA LEU A 216 -2.23 -25.49 -5.40
C LEU A 216 -1.63 -26.87 -5.62
N PRO A 217 -1.87 -27.50 -6.78
CA PRO A 217 -1.22 -28.76 -7.10
C PRO A 217 0.30 -28.56 -7.00
N GLU A 218 0.98 -29.39 -6.21
CA GLU A 218 2.43 -29.44 -6.18
C GLU A 218 2.94 -29.83 -7.56
N LEU A 219 3.36 -28.83 -8.31
CA LEU A 219 3.99 -29.06 -9.60
C LEU A 219 5.43 -29.51 -9.36
N LYS A 220 5.77 -30.72 -9.77
CA LYS A 220 7.10 -31.33 -9.55
C LYS A 220 8.24 -30.61 -10.28
N ILE A 221 7.96 -29.88 -11.35
CA ILE A 221 8.96 -29.33 -12.27
C ILE A 221 8.79 -27.81 -12.46
N ALA A 222 7.57 -27.27 -12.35
CA ALA A 222 7.30 -25.86 -12.62
C ALA A 222 7.08 -25.07 -11.32
N ASP A 223 7.82 -23.98 -11.17
CA ASP A 223 7.54 -22.96 -10.18
C ASP A 223 6.66 -21.88 -10.83
N MET A 224 5.36 -21.92 -10.51
CA MET A 224 4.37 -20.98 -11.06
C MET A 224 4.64 -19.53 -10.70
N LEU A 225 5.44 -19.28 -9.66
CA LEU A 225 5.72 -17.91 -9.22
C LEU A 225 6.93 -17.29 -9.92
N SER A 226 7.89 -18.11 -10.36
CA SER A 226 9.12 -17.63 -10.99
C SER A 226 9.01 -17.51 -12.52
N ASN A 227 8.01 -18.12 -13.15
CA ASN A 227 7.98 -18.28 -14.61
C ASN A 227 6.71 -17.69 -15.25
N THR A 228 6.56 -16.36 -15.17
CA THR A 228 5.42 -15.59 -15.74
C THR A 228 5.27 -15.76 -17.25
N GLU A 229 6.39 -15.86 -17.99
CA GLU A 229 6.37 -16.01 -19.43
C GLU A 229 5.80 -17.39 -19.82
N MET A 230 6.17 -18.43 -19.07
CA MET A 230 5.65 -19.77 -19.28
C MET A 230 4.15 -19.85 -19.01
N LEU A 231 3.65 -19.19 -17.95
CA LEU A 231 2.21 -19.13 -17.65
C LEU A 231 1.43 -18.43 -18.76
N ALA A 232 1.96 -17.30 -19.28
CA ALA A 232 1.34 -16.61 -20.40
C ALA A 232 1.29 -17.48 -21.66
N LEU A 233 2.38 -18.19 -21.96
CA LEU A 233 2.45 -19.11 -23.10
C LEU A 233 1.47 -20.29 -22.93
N CYS A 234 1.39 -20.88 -21.74
CA CYS A 234 0.45 -21.98 -21.46
C CYS A 234 -1.00 -21.52 -21.64
N ARG A 235 -1.34 -20.29 -21.24
CA ARG A 235 -2.66 -19.70 -21.45
C ARG A 235 -2.97 -19.55 -22.94
N GLU A 236 -2.07 -18.95 -23.70
CA GLU A 236 -2.22 -18.79 -25.15
C GLU A 236 -2.42 -20.14 -25.86
N CYS A 237 -1.64 -21.15 -25.48
CA CYS A 237 -1.82 -22.49 -25.98
C CYS A 237 -3.18 -23.11 -25.62
N ALA A 238 -3.64 -22.91 -24.37
CA ALA A 238 -4.94 -23.38 -23.92
C ALA A 238 -6.08 -22.71 -24.69
N ASP A 239 -6.04 -21.39 -24.87
CA ASP A 239 -7.04 -20.64 -25.63
C ASP A 239 -7.11 -21.12 -27.10
N ASN A 240 -5.95 -21.38 -27.72
CA ASN A 240 -5.86 -21.92 -29.06
C ASN A 240 -6.48 -23.33 -29.16
N ILE A 241 -6.23 -24.20 -28.17
CA ILE A 241 -6.81 -25.57 -28.14
C ILE A 241 -8.33 -25.48 -27.94
N PHE A 242 -8.81 -24.62 -27.05
CA PHE A 242 -10.24 -24.40 -26.85
C PHE A 242 -10.92 -23.90 -28.11
N CYS A 243 -10.36 -22.94 -28.82
CA CYS A 243 -10.88 -22.47 -30.11
C CYS A 243 -10.94 -23.62 -31.14
N LEU A 244 -9.92 -24.45 -31.22
CA LEU A 244 -9.88 -25.60 -32.13
C LEU A 244 -10.91 -26.67 -31.77
N LEU A 245 -11.15 -26.93 -30.48
CA LEU A 245 -12.16 -27.88 -30.02
C LEU A 245 -13.59 -27.42 -30.32
N TYR A 246 -13.89 -26.13 -30.30
CA TYR A 246 -15.18 -25.58 -30.65
C TYR A 246 -15.43 -25.57 -32.18
N THR A 247 -14.37 -25.52 -32.97
CA THR A 247 -14.48 -25.53 -34.46
C THR A 247 -14.35 -26.91 -35.07
N SER A 248 -13.90 -27.91 -34.31
CA SER A 248 -13.83 -29.29 -34.79
C SER A 248 -15.09 -30.05 -34.38
N PRO A 249 -15.80 -30.70 -35.34
CA PRO A 249 -16.97 -31.51 -35.01
C PRO A 249 -16.58 -32.63 -34.06
N SER A 250 -17.35 -32.77 -32.98
CA SER A 250 -17.17 -33.83 -32.00
C SER A 250 -17.28 -35.22 -32.67
N PRO A 251 -16.52 -36.23 -32.23
CA PRO A 251 -16.74 -37.59 -32.71
C PRO A 251 -18.19 -38.11 -32.56
N ARG A 252 -18.97 -37.47 -31.69
CA ARG A 252 -20.41 -37.74 -31.53
C ARG A 252 -21.26 -37.18 -32.65
N ASP A 253 -20.80 -36.15 -33.34
CA ASP A 253 -21.53 -35.53 -34.44
C ASP A 253 -21.46 -36.38 -35.72
N TYR A 254 -20.45 -37.25 -35.83
CA TYR A 254 -20.32 -38.24 -36.91
C TYR A 254 -21.12 -39.52 -36.67
N ALA A 255 -21.62 -39.77 -35.46
CA ALA A 255 -22.38 -40.96 -35.13
C ALA A 255 -23.92 -40.79 -35.33
N ALA A 256 -24.35 -39.59 -35.70
CA ALA A 256 -25.77 -39.23 -35.88
C ALA A 256 -26.17 -38.95 -37.32
N SER A 257 -25.30 -39.25 -38.32
CA SER A 257 -25.59 -39.10 -39.76
C SER A 257 -25.67 -40.45 -40.45
#